data_c3a3269f4a72ddaf2e90715105a72ca2
#
_entry.id   c3a3269f4a72ddaf2e90715105a72ca2
#
_cell.length_a   1.000
_cell.length_b   1.000
_cell.length_c   1.000
_cell.angle_alpha   90.00
_cell.angle_beta   90.00
_cell.angle_gamma   90.00
#
_symmetry.space_group_name_H-M   'P 1'
#
loop_
_entity.id
_entity.type
_entity.pdbx_description
1 polymer ?
#
loop_
_entity_poly.entity_id
_entity_poly.type
_entity_poly.pdbx_seq_one_letter_code
_entity_poly.pdbx_strand_id
1 'polypeptide(L)'
;MTGRKNLKENLKMKKAGQDFTQVAENESYALATPQQTAVITMDDNKDFVADLTSRETTFCSMVANTPAEKALLFKAMNNPEKRVGDCINMTIEAKDLYCEVVTCTNQQTGQSDECPRIVIIDKDGTGYQAVSLGVYSAIKKIIQVFGAPTWEEPLPLVVKQITKGDRKLLTFDVDFK
;
A
#
# COMPACT_ATOMS: atom_id res chain seq x y z
N MET A 1 36.93 49.54 -17.80
CA MET A 1 36.53 48.65 -18.90
C MET A 1 36.84 47.23 -18.47
N THR A 2 36.02 46.27 -18.80
CA THR A 2 36.13 44.84 -18.42
C THR A 2 35.59 44.52 -17.04
N GLY A 3 34.62 43.70 -16.80
CA GLY A 3 33.88 42.81 -17.65
C GLY A 3 32.90 42.05 -16.73
N ARG A 4 31.61 42.22 -17.00
CA ARG A 4 30.55 41.43 -16.37
C ARG A 4 30.48 40.10 -17.10
N LYS A 5 31.05 39.06 -16.53
CA LYS A 5 30.74 37.66 -16.89
C LYS A 5 30.75 36.79 -15.62
N ASN A 6 29.80 35.87 -15.57
CA ASN A 6 29.69 34.76 -14.62
C ASN A 6 28.88 35.01 -13.35
N LEU A 7 27.58 35.20 -13.53
CA LEU A 7 26.60 34.97 -12.48
C LEU A 7 25.43 34.12 -12.99
N LYS A 8 25.66 33.19 -13.91
CA LYS A 8 24.61 32.29 -14.45
C LYS A 8 24.92 30.80 -14.38
N GLU A 9 26.02 30.40 -13.78
CA GLU A 9 26.40 28.98 -13.72
C GLU A 9 26.18 28.28 -12.36
N ASN A 10 25.77 28.99 -11.31
CA ASN A 10 25.59 28.37 -9.98
C ASN A 10 24.17 28.10 -9.58
N LEU A 11 23.22 28.00 -10.52
CA LEU A 11 21.80 27.66 -10.21
C LEU A 11 21.35 26.36 -10.86
N LYS A 12 22.27 25.43 -11.13
CA LYS A 12 21.93 24.12 -11.77
C LYS A 12 22.26 22.90 -10.93
N MET A 13 22.52 23.07 -9.66
CA MET A 13 22.69 21.96 -8.74
C MET A 13 21.82 22.15 -7.51
N LYS A 14 20.55 21.81 -7.56
CA LYS A 14 19.70 21.35 -6.45
C LYS A 14 18.29 21.14 -6.95
N LYS A 15 18.09 20.12 -7.75
CA LYS A 15 16.79 19.45 -7.92
C LYS A 15 17.01 17.98 -8.27
N ALA A 16 17.78 17.29 -7.45
CA ALA A 16 17.59 15.86 -7.30
C ALA A 16 16.45 15.69 -6.26
N GLY A 17 15.25 16.08 -6.62
CA GLY A 17 14.05 15.69 -5.93
C GLY A 17 13.87 14.20 -6.22
N GLN A 18 14.01 13.40 -5.19
CA GLN A 18 13.78 11.96 -5.22
C GLN A 18 12.41 11.68 -5.80
N ASP A 19 12.40 11.15 -7.00
CA ASP A 19 11.20 10.77 -7.74
C ASP A 19 10.75 9.38 -7.27
N PHE A 20 10.11 9.31 -6.09
CA PHE A 20 9.61 8.10 -5.46
C PHE A 20 8.36 7.51 -6.14
N THR A 21 8.08 7.86 -7.37
CA THR A 21 6.80 7.56 -8.00
C THR A 21 6.89 6.65 -9.22
N GLN A 22 7.96 5.90 -9.40
CA GLN A 22 8.03 4.88 -10.43
C GLN A 22 7.94 3.47 -9.84
N VAL A 23 6.82 3.16 -9.23
CA VAL A 23 6.37 1.76 -9.20
C VAL A 23 5.33 1.67 -10.31
N ALA A 24 5.82 1.51 -11.52
CA ALA A 24 4.96 1.26 -12.67
C ALA A 24 4.33 -0.12 -12.51
N GLU A 25 3.03 -0.20 -12.73
CA GLU A 25 2.20 -1.40 -12.59
C GLU A 25 2.53 -2.55 -13.55
N ASN A 26 3.61 -2.45 -14.32
CA ASN A 26 4.02 -3.45 -15.30
C ASN A 26 5.43 -4.02 -15.09
N GLU A 27 6.11 -3.70 -13.99
CA GLU A 27 7.41 -4.27 -13.71
C GLU A 27 7.26 -5.41 -12.70
N SER A 28 7.74 -6.59 -13.06
CA SER A 28 7.79 -7.75 -12.16
C SER A 28 8.84 -7.48 -11.07
N TYR A 29 8.40 -7.16 -9.86
CA TYR A 29 9.25 -7.06 -8.69
C TYR A 29 9.40 -8.43 -8.03
N ALA A 30 10.63 -8.85 -7.80
CA ALA A 30 10.91 -9.97 -6.93
C ALA A 30 10.75 -9.50 -5.47
N LEU A 31 9.77 -10.04 -4.75
CA LEU A 31 9.60 -9.79 -3.32
C LEU A 31 10.70 -10.52 -2.54
N ALA A 32 11.43 -9.78 -1.74
CA ALA A 32 12.32 -10.39 -0.75
C ALA A 32 11.47 -11.11 0.32
N THR A 33 11.98 -12.20 0.86
CA THR A 33 11.32 -12.95 1.95
C THR A 33 11.11 -12.02 3.14
N PRO A 34 9.89 -11.90 3.68
CA PRO A 34 9.63 -11.04 4.83
C PRO A 34 10.45 -11.53 6.03
N GLN A 35 11.17 -10.60 6.68
CA GLN A 35 11.72 -10.86 7.99
C GLN A 35 10.56 -11.09 8.97
N GLN A 36 10.73 -12.00 9.93
CA GLN A 36 9.71 -12.30 10.93
C GLN A 36 9.42 -11.05 11.74
N THR A 37 8.33 -10.39 11.42
CA THR A 37 7.82 -9.21 12.10
C THR A 37 6.73 -9.61 13.09
N ALA A 38 6.71 -8.99 14.25
CA ALA A 38 5.65 -9.21 15.24
C ALA A 38 4.32 -8.70 14.69
N VAL A 39 3.28 -9.52 14.73
CA VAL A 39 1.92 -9.10 14.37
C VAL A 39 1.34 -8.32 15.54
N ILE A 40 1.13 -7.02 15.33
CA ILE A 40 0.45 -6.17 16.31
C ILE A 40 -1.01 -6.06 15.92
N THR A 41 -1.91 -6.47 16.82
CA THR A 41 -3.33 -6.16 16.71
C THR A 41 -3.56 -4.76 17.25
N MET A 42 -4.30 -3.93 16.54
CA MET A 42 -4.60 -2.56 16.99
C MET A 42 -5.37 -2.56 18.32
N ASP A 43 -4.82 -1.84 19.29
CA ASP A 43 -5.61 -1.25 20.39
C ASP A 43 -6.25 0.04 19.84
N ASP A 44 -7.50 0.32 20.23
CA ASP A 44 -8.31 1.45 19.71
C ASP A 44 -7.68 2.86 19.82
N ASN A 45 -6.50 2.97 20.42
CA ASN A 45 -5.77 4.22 20.67
C ASN A 45 -4.42 4.34 19.98
N LYS A 46 -4.00 3.37 19.14
CA LYS A 46 -2.72 3.47 18.44
C LYS A 46 -2.89 4.14 17.07
N ASP A 47 -1.98 5.04 16.79
CA ASP A 47 -1.91 5.69 15.49
C ASP A 47 -1.50 4.66 14.42
N PHE A 48 -2.45 4.26 13.57
CA PHE A 48 -2.25 3.33 12.46
C PHE A 48 -1.06 3.73 11.56
N VAL A 49 -0.81 5.04 11.43
CA VAL A 49 0.30 5.54 10.62
C VAL A 49 1.63 5.29 11.29
N ALA A 50 1.70 5.46 12.62
CA ALA A 50 2.91 5.19 13.39
C ALA A 50 3.25 3.69 13.36
N ASP A 51 2.24 2.83 13.47
CA ASP A 51 2.42 1.38 13.41
C ASP A 51 2.92 0.91 12.04
N LEU A 52 2.44 1.51 10.95
CA LEU A 52 2.90 1.17 9.59
C LEU A 52 4.27 1.78 9.23
N THR A 53 4.72 2.82 9.90
CA THR A 53 6.04 3.42 9.67
C THR A 53 7.14 2.77 10.49
N SER A 54 6.80 1.95 11.47
CA SER A 54 7.76 1.14 12.22
C SER A 54 8.27 0.01 11.32
N ARG A 55 9.57 -0.04 11.07
CA ARG A 55 10.22 -0.99 10.14
C ARG A 55 10.08 -2.46 10.54
N GLU A 56 9.59 -2.73 11.73
CA GLU A 56 9.47 -4.07 12.30
C GLU A 56 8.03 -4.50 12.54
N THR A 57 7.04 -3.67 12.17
CA THR A 57 5.64 -3.94 12.47
C THR A 57 4.82 -4.31 11.25
N THR A 58 4.08 -5.39 11.39
CA THR A 58 2.96 -5.70 10.51
C THR A 58 1.66 -5.30 11.19
N PHE A 59 0.73 -4.76 10.42
CA PHE A 59 -0.62 -4.51 10.89
C PHE A 59 -1.56 -5.59 10.37
N CYS A 60 -2.39 -6.14 11.25
CA CYS A 60 -3.46 -7.06 10.89
C CYS A 60 -4.70 -6.75 11.73
N SER A 61 -5.82 -6.44 11.09
CA SER A 61 -7.08 -6.19 11.79
C SER A 61 -7.86 -7.48 12.08
N MET A 62 -7.70 -8.51 11.24
CA MET A 62 -8.44 -9.76 11.37
C MET A 62 -8.01 -10.52 12.61
N VAL A 63 -8.96 -10.76 13.51
CA VAL A 63 -8.77 -11.64 14.67
C VAL A 63 -9.21 -13.05 14.29
N ALA A 64 -8.25 -13.98 14.24
CA ALA A 64 -8.48 -15.38 13.88
C ALA A 64 -8.46 -16.27 15.13
N ASN A 65 -9.61 -16.71 15.59
CA ASN A 65 -9.76 -17.53 16.81
C ASN A 65 -9.76 -19.03 16.49
N THR A 66 -10.37 -19.41 15.39
CA THR A 66 -10.48 -20.82 14.97
C THR A 66 -9.37 -21.25 14.03
N PRO A 67 -9.04 -22.55 13.93
CA PRO A 67 -8.07 -23.04 12.95
C PRO A 67 -8.44 -22.68 11.49
N ALA A 68 -9.73 -22.64 11.17
CA ALA A 68 -10.22 -22.28 9.84
C ALA A 68 -9.95 -20.79 9.54
N GLU A 69 -10.24 -19.89 10.47
CA GLU A 69 -9.94 -18.46 10.34
C GLU A 69 -8.43 -18.20 10.25
N LYS A 70 -7.62 -18.92 11.04
CA LYS A 70 -6.15 -18.85 10.95
C LYS A 70 -5.64 -19.28 9.58
N ALA A 71 -6.22 -20.32 9.01
CA ALA A 71 -5.86 -20.80 7.67
C ALA A 71 -6.25 -19.77 6.59
N LEU A 72 -7.42 -19.15 6.71
CA LEU A 72 -7.89 -18.08 5.83
C LEU A 72 -6.95 -16.87 5.89
N LEU A 73 -6.65 -16.40 7.09
CA LEU A 73 -5.73 -15.29 7.32
C LEU A 73 -4.35 -15.60 6.74
N PHE A 74 -3.80 -16.77 7.05
CA PHE A 74 -2.50 -17.21 6.52
C PHE A 74 -2.48 -17.22 4.98
N LYS A 75 -3.55 -17.72 4.37
CA LYS A 75 -3.71 -17.73 2.91
C LYS A 75 -3.73 -16.30 2.35
N ALA A 76 -4.54 -15.41 2.95
CA ALA A 76 -4.64 -14.02 2.51
C ALA A 76 -3.29 -13.27 2.62
N MET A 77 -2.55 -13.50 3.70
CA MET A 77 -1.23 -12.89 3.91
C MET A 77 -0.17 -13.43 2.95
N ASN A 78 -0.09 -14.77 2.82
CA ASN A 78 1.02 -15.42 2.12
C ASN A 78 0.78 -15.58 0.62
N ASN A 79 -0.47 -15.83 0.21
CA ASN A 79 -0.84 -16.06 -1.18
C ASN A 79 -2.23 -15.47 -1.48
N PRO A 80 -2.37 -14.13 -1.49
CA PRO A 80 -3.62 -13.46 -1.80
C PRO A 80 -4.10 -13.83 -3.21
N GLU A 81 -5.39 -14.03 -3.36
CA GLU A 81 -6.00 -14.59 -4.57
C GLU A 81 -5.98 -13.61 -5.75
N LYS A 82 -6.05 -12.31 -5.45
CA LYS A 82 -6.21 -11.27 -6.46
C LYS A 82 -5.24 -10.11 -6.25
N ARG A 83 -4.97 -9.39 -7.33
CA ARG A 83 -4.30 -8.11 -7.29
C ARG A 83 -5.32 -6.99 -7.42
N VAL A 84 -5.17 -5.92 -6.63
CA VAL A 84 -6.06 -4.75 -6.73
C VAL A 84 -6.07 -4.16 -8.14
N GLY A 85 -4.91 -4.14 -8.82
CA GLY A 85 -4.78 -3.62 -10.19
C GLY A 85 -5.60 -4.38 -11.23
N ASP A 86 -5.91 -5.65 -10.99
CA ASP A 86 -6.72 -6.48 -11.89
C ASP A 86 -8.23 -6.27 -11.67
N CYS A 87 -8.60 -5.53 -10.62
CA CYS A 87 -9.99 -5.30 -10.19
C CYS A 87 -10.50 -3.89 -10.50
N ILE A 88 -9.91 -3.17 -11.47
CA ILE A 88 -10.32 -1.80 -11.82
C ILE A 88 -11.81 -1.75 -12.16
N ASN A 89 -12.53 -0.79 -11.56
CA ASN A 89 -13.99 -0.61 -11.62
C ASN A 89 -14.81 -1.75 -10.96
N MET A 90 -14.17 -2.67 -10.25
CA MET A 90 -14.86 -3.65 -9.41
C MET A 90 -14.98 -3.12 -7.98
N THR A 91 -16.00 -3.60 -7.26
CA THR A 91 -16.19 -3.32 -5.84
C THR A 91 -15.61 -4.47 -5.01
N ILE A 92 -14.83 -4.13 -3.99
CA ILE A 92 -14.33 -5.04 -2.97
C ILE A 92 -15.09 -4.73 -1.68
N GLU A 93 -15.83 -5.70 -1.15
CA GLU A 93 -16.52 -5.59 0.14
C GLU A 93 -15.51 -5.78 1.28
N ALA A 94 -14.72 -4.73 1.52
CA ALA A 94 -13.60 -4.78 2.45
C ALA A 94 -14.06 -4.90 3.90
N LYS A 95 -13.54 -5.89 4.62
CA LYS A 95 -13.81 -6.12 6.04
C LYS A 95 -12.56 -5.93 6.88
N ASP A 96 -11.45 -6.51 6.45
CA ASP A 96 -10.20 -6.51 7.18
C ASP A 96 -9.04 -6.04 6.31
N LEU A 97 -7.95 -5.66 6.97
CA LEU A 97 -6.70 -5.26 6.35
C LEU A 97 -5.51 -6.00 6.97
N TYR A 98 -4.58 -6.37 6.11
CA TYR A 98 -3.22 -6.73 6.49
C TYR A 98 -2.25 -5.80 5.77
N CYS A 99 -1.27 -5.26 6.49
CA CYS A 99 -0.27 -4.35 5.93
C CYS A 99 1.12 -4.71 6.47
N GLU A 100 2.10 -4.65 5.60
CA GLU A 100 3.50 -4.84 5.95
C GLU A 100 4.39 -3.96 5.07
N VAL A 101 5.64 -3.75 5.50
CA VAL A 101 6.66 -3.13 4.66
C VAL A 101 7.49 -4.22 4.02
N VAL A 102 7.62 -4.17 2.70
CA VAL A 102 8.39 -5.13 1.91
C VAL A 102 9.50 -4.42 1.14
N THR A 103 10.60 -5.11 0.91
CA THR A 103 11.66 -4.61 0.03
C THR A 103 11.32 -5.00 -1.41
N CYS A 104 11.18 -4.00 -2.28
CA CYS A 104 10.97 -4.19 -3.70
C CYS A 104 12.25 -3.86 -4.46
N THR A 105 12.73 -4.78 -5.28
CA THR A 105 13.90 -4.55 -6.11
C THR A 105 13.48 -4.35 -7.56
N ASN A 106 13.83 -3.18 -8.11
CA ASN A 106 13.64 -2.90 -9.52
C ASN A 106 14.62 -3.76 -10.33
N GLN A 107 14.09 -4.66 -11.15
CA GLN A 107 14.91 -5.62 -11.92
C GLN A 107 15.74 -4.95 -13.01
N GLN A 108 15.35 -3.76 -13.48
CA GLN A 108 16.09 -3.05 -14.53
C GLN A 108 17.28 -2.26 -13.97
N THR A 109 17.10 -1.66 -12.79
CA THR A 109 18.12 -0.78 -12.16
C THR A 109 18.89 -1.48 -11.04
N GLY A 110 18.38 -2.59 -10.49
CA GLY A 110 18.91 -3.24 -9.30
C GLY A 110 18.69 -2.46 -8.01
N GLN A 111 17.99 -1.33 -8.06
CA GLN A 111 17.70 -0.51 -6.89
C GLN A 111 16.61 -1.19 -6.05
N SER A 112 16.82 -1.17 -4.73
CA SER A 112 15.85 -1.71 -3.76
C SER A 112 15.28 -0.58 -2.91
N ASP A 113 13.95 -0.55 -2.82
CA ASP A 113 13.20 0.43 -2.03
C ASP A 113 12.22 -0.28 -1.09
N GLU A 114 11.92 0.34 0.06
CA GLU A 114 10.88 -0.14 0.97
C GLU A 114 9.50 0.32 0.48
N CYS A 115 8.58 -0.60 0.32
CA CYS A 115 7.25 -0.35 -0.18
C CYS A 115 6.18 -0.93 0.75
N PRO A 116 5.04 -0.23 0.96
CA PRO A 116 3.93 -0.80 1.69
C PRO A 116 3.23 -1.86 0.83
N ARG A 117 3.16 -3.08 1.34
CA ARG A 117 2.29 -4.13 0.82
C ARG A 117 1.01 -4.14 1.63
N ILE A 118 -0.11 -4.03 0.95
CA ILE A 118 -1.45 -4.00 1.54
C ILE A 118 -2.24 -5.18 1.00
N VAL A 119 -2.89 -5.91 1.89
CA VAL A 119 -3.86 -6.93 1.54
C VAL A 119 -5.21 -6.52 2.13
N ILE A 120 -6.18 -6.28 1.26
CA ILE A 120 -7.57 -6.08 1.64
C ILE A 120 -8.20 -7.46 1.71
N ILE A 121 -8.84 -7.79 2.82
CA ILE A 121 -9.56 -9.03 3.01
C ILE A 121 -11.04 -8.70 2.97
N ASP A 122 -11.76 -9.30 2.01
CA ASP A 122 -13.19 -9.07 1.89
C ASP A 122 -13.99 -9.88 2.91
N LYS A 123 -15.29 -9.65 2.94
CA LYS A 123 -16.22 -10.36 3.83
C LYS A 123 -16.20 -11.89 3.68
N ASP A 124 -15.78 -12.39 2.53
CA ASP A 124 -15.73 -13.82 2.22
C ASP A 124 -14.33 -14.41 2.48
N GLY A 125 -13.38 -13.58 2.93
CA GLY A 125 -12.01 -13.98 3.24
C GLY A 125 -11.07 -13.96 2.03
N THR A 126 -11.51 -13.43 0.88
CA THR A 126 -10.66 -13.29 -0.31
C THR A 126 -9.67 -12.16 -0.10
N GLY A 127 -8.37 -12.42 -0.32
CA GLY A 127 -7.31 -11.44 -0.23
C GLY A 127 -7.04 -10.73 -1.56
N TYR A 128 -6.98 -9.41 -1.53
CA TYR A 128 -6.64 -8.52 -2.65
C TYR A 128 -5.38 -7.74 -2.31
N GLN A 129 -4.27 -8.06 -2.97
CA GLN A 129 -3.00 -7.40 -2.66
C GLN A 129 -2.67 -6.23 -3.57
N ALA A 130 -1.96 -5.26 -3.01
CA ALA A 130 -1.29 -4.20 -3.75
C ALA A 130 0.04 -3.83 -3.06
N VAL A 131 1.05 -3.55 -3.87
CA VAL A 131 2.29 -2.89 -3.44
C VAL A 131 2.29 -1.53 -4.12
N SER A 132 1.64 -0.53 -3.50
CA SER A 132 1.38 0.75 -4.14
C SER A 132 1.21 1.86 -3.11
N LEU A 133 1.97 2.95 -3.26
CA LEU A 133 1.82 4.16 -2.45
C LEU A 133 0.46 4.85 -2.67
N GLY A 134 -0.13 4.71 -3.87
CA GLY A 134 -1.46 5.24 -4.17
C GLY A 134 -2.54 4.52 -3.35
N VAL A 135 -2.51 3.19 -3.34
CA VAL A 135 -3.40 2.35 -2.52
C VAL A 135 -3.18 2.63 -1.03
N TYR A 136 -1.94 2.69 -0.57
CA TYR A 136 -1.62 3.04 0.81
C TYR A 136 -2.20 4.39 1.23
N SER A 137 -2.01 5.42 0.40
CA SER A 137 -2.56 6.75 0.65
C SER A 137 -4.09 6.77 0.68
N ALA A 138 -4.75 5.97 -0.16
CA ALA A 138 -6.21 5.84 -0.16
C ALA A 138 -6.71 5.14 1.11
N ILE A 139 -6.09 4.03 1.50
CA ILE A 139 -6.44 3.30 2.74
C ILE A 139 -6.28 4.18 3.97
N LYS A 140 -5.20 4.97 4.07
CA LYS A 140 -5.06 5.95 5.18
C LYS A 140 -6.25 6.89 5.28
N LYS A 141 -6.73 7.43 4.16
CA LYS A 141 -7.88 8.33 4.14
C LYS A 141 -9.18 7.62 4.51
N ILE A 142 -9.35 6.38 4.03
CA ILE A 142 -10.50 5.54 4.39
C ILE A 142 -10.54 5.33 5.90
N ILE A 143 -9.42 4.96 6.52
CA ILE A 143 -9.33 4.78 7.98
C ILE A 143 -9.60 6.09 8.73
N GLN A 144 -9.14 7.23 8.23
CA GLN A 144 -9.42 8.53 8.84
C GLN A 144 -10.91 8.90 8.83
N VAL A 145 -11.66 8.45 7.81
CA VAL A 145 -13.08 8.79 7.63
C VAL A 145 -13.99 7.74 8.26
N PHE A 146 -13.69 6.46 8.06
CA PHE A 146 -14.56 5.35 8.44
C PHE A 146 -14.08 4.59 9.68
N GLY A 147 -12.98 5.02 10.28
CA GLY A 147 -12.37 4.33 11.41
C GLY A 147 -11.48 3.16 11.00
N ALA A 148 -10.83 2.58 12.02
CA ALA A 148 -9.96 1.42 11.82
C ALA A 148 -10.77 0.15 11.50
N PRO A 149 -10.24 -0.78 10.67
CA PRO A 149 -10.82 -2.11 10.54
C PRO A 149 -10.57 -2.90 11.85
N THR A 150 -11.38 -3.89 12.23
CA THR A 150 -12.36 -4.63 11.41
C THR A 150 -13.64 -3.82 11.24
N TRP A 151 -14.08 -3.66 10.02
CA TRP A 151 -15.38 -3.02 9.77
C TRP A 151 -16.51 -4.04 9.91
N GLU A 152 -17.44 -3.79 10.85
CA GLU A 152 -18.59 -4.67 11.10
C GLU A 152 -19.47 -4.78 9.83
N GLU A 153 -19.77 -3.63 9.23
CA GLU A 153 -20.34 -3.54 7.88
C GLU A 153 -19.20 -3.38 6.88
N PRO A 154 -19.02 -4.33 5.95
CA PRO A 154 -17.97 -4.26 4.96
C PRO A 154 -18.05 -2.97 4.12
N LEU A 155 -16.92 -2.31 3.95
CA LEU A 155 -16.86 -1.09 3.14
C LEU A 155 -16.81 -1.43 1.64
N PRO A 156 -17.74 -0.91 0.83
CA PRO A 156 -17.75 -1.12 -0.61
C PRO A 156 -16.67 -0.25 -1.29
N LEU A 157 -15.46 -0.78 -1.42
CA LEU A 157 -14.34 -0.11 -2.03
C LEU A 157 -14.32 -0.35 -3.54
N VAL A 158 -14.62 0.68 -4.32
CA VAL A 158 -14.54 0.63 -5.78
C VAL A 158 -13.12 0.94 -6.22
N VAL A 159 -12.46 -0.02 -6.85
CA VAL A 159 -11.10 0.17 -7.35
C VAL A 159 -11.11 1.14 -8.52
N LYS A 160 -10.34 2.21 -8.44
CA LYS A 160 -10.20 3.22 -9.49
C LYS A 160 -8.75 3.36 -9.93
N GLN A 161 -8.59 3.64 -11.21
CA GLN A 161 -7.32 4.08 -11.77
C GLN A 161 -7.46 5.54 -12.21
N ILE A 162 -6.62 6.41 -11.66
CA ILE A 162 -6.57 7.82 -12.01
C ILE A 162 -5.26 8.12 -12.75
N THR A 163 -5.31 9.05 -13.69
CA THR A 163 -4.12 9.54 -14.39
C THR A 163 -3.71 10.88 -13.81
N LYS A 164 -2.45 11.00 -13.39
CA LYS A 164 -1.86 12.25 -12.89
C LYS A 164 -0.56 12.54 -13.64
N GLY A 165 -0.63 13.44 -14.62
CA GLY A 165 0.45 13.61 -15.61
C GLY A 165 0.57 12.34 -16.45
N ASP A 166 1.78 11.81 -16.59
CA ASP A 166 2.07 10.59 -17.35
C ASP A 166 1.90 9.29 -16.52
N ARG A 167 1.43 9.41 -15.27
CA ARG A 167 1.37 8.29 -14.32
C ARG A 167 -0.04 7.82 -14.11
N LYS A 168 -0.21 6.51 -14.07
CA LYS A 168 -1.44 5.84 -13.63
C LYS A 168 -1.30 5.45 -12.17
N LEU A 169 -2.27 5.84 -11.35
CA LEU A 169 -2.30 5.58 -9.91
C LEU A 169 -3.56 4.81 -9.56
N LEU A 170 -3.41 3.75 -8.78
CA LEU A 170 -4.55 3.06 -8.18
C LEU A 170 -5.03 3.81 -6.95
N THR A 171 -6.33 3.88 -6.79
CA THR A 171 -7.01 4.47 -5.64
C THR A 171 -8.35 3.77 -5.41
N PHE A 172 -9.11 4.20 -4.40
CA PHE A 172 -10.44 3.71 -4.13
C PHE A 172 -11.43 4.87 -4.03
N ASP A 173 -12.66 4.60 -4.48
CA ASP A 173 -13.85 5.32 -4.06
C ASP A 173 -14.62 4.43 -3.08
N VAL A 174 -15.45 5.02 -2.21
CA VAL A 174 -16.37 4.29 -1.34
C VAL A 174 -17.79 4.59 -1.83
N ASP A 175 -18.51 3.56 -2.25
CA ASP A 175 -19.83 3.71 -2.87
C ASP A 175 -20.88 2.87 -2.13
N PHE A 176 -21.54 3.47 -1.17
CA PHE A 176 -22.74 2.91 -0.53
C PHE A 176 -23.94 3.12 -1.47
N LYS A 177 -24.39 2.07 -2.14
CA LYS A 177 -25.58 2.06 -2.98
C LYS A 177 -26.86 2.11 -2.17
#